data_a4cb0a4b2944454dd942a73fedfe39df
#
_entry.id   a4cb0a4b2944454dd942a73fedfe39df
#
_cell.length_a   1.000
_cell.length_b   1.000
_cell.length_c   1.000
_cell.angle_alpha   90.00
_cell.angle_beta   90.00
_cell.angle_gamma   90.00
#
_symmetry.space_group_name_H-M   'P 1'
#
loop_
_entity.id
_entity.type
_entity.pdbx_description
1 polymer ?
#
loop_
_entity_poly.entity_id
_entity_poly.type
_entity_poly.pdbx_seq_one_letter_code
_entity_poly.pdbx_strand_id
1 'polypeptide(L)'
;MKEKVIEAYDKLAGDYERHVDSQSGHNAYYERPAMLKVLPADMEQMTVLDAGCAAGWYTEQFIIRGARVTAVDLSPAMVEACKRRVGNEATVFACDITEDLPFEDEAFDLIVSSLTLHYIEDWTPTFREFQRVLKPGGSLIFSVHHPFMDVKHFDRTDYFARELLTEVWNKQESGPVEVTFYRRPIQEIINVTSSWFRIEQIVEPQPNLAHKDNPEAAEWVAKWFDRLMTNPHFLIVKANKS
;
A
#
# COMPACT_ATOMS: atom_id res chain seq x y z
N MET A 1 13.40 13.31 3.82
CA MET A 1 12.42 12.49 3.07
C MET A 1 11.08 12.42 3.79
N LYS A 2 11.04 12.02 5.07
CA LYS A 2 9.80 11.94 5.89
C LYS A 2 8.93 13.19 5.82
N GLU A 3 9.52 14.37 6.03
CA GLU A 3 8.80 15.66 5.98
C GLU A 3 8.11 15.90 4.63
N LYS A 4 8.77 15.57 3.52
CA LYS A 4 8.18 15.68 2.17
C LYS A 4 6.98 14.75 1.98
N VAL A 5 7.07 13.53 2.53
CA VAL A 5 5.95 12.56 2.49
C VAL A 5 4.78 13.08 3.30
N ILE A 6 5.01 13.56 4.53
CA ILE A 6 3.97 14.16 5.38
C ILE A 6 3.31 15.33 4.65
N GLU A 7 4.10 16.28 4.15
CA GLU A 7 3.57 17.47 3.45
C GLU A 7 2.72 17.09 2.22
N ALA A 8 3.18 16.13 1.43
CA ALA A 8 2.45 15.67 0.26
C ALA A 8 1.13 15.00 0.65
N TYR A 9 1.16 14.08 1.63
CA TYR A 9 -0.03 13.33 2.03
C TYR A 9 -1.00 14.17 2.86
N ASP A 10 -0.53 15.14 3.64
CA ASP A 10 -1.42 16.12 4.29
C ASP A 10 -2.19 16.95 3.26
N LYS A 11 -1.57 17.35 2.16
CA LYS A 11 -2.25 18.02 1.04
C LYS A 11 -3.26 17.10 0.33
N LEU A 12 -2.91 15.82 0.16
CA LEU A 12 -3.72 14.82 -0.56
C LEU A 12 -4.90 14.28 0.27
N ALA A 13 -4.95 14.53 1.58
CA ALA A 13 -5.92 13.89 2.47
C ALA A 13 -7.37 14.11 2.04
N GLY A 14 -7.73 15.32 1.59
CA GLY A 14 -9.06 15.62 1.08
C GLY A 14 -9.44 14.79 -0.15
N ASP A 15 -8.51 14.65 -1.10
CA ASP A 15 -8.71 13.83 -2.29
C ASP A 15 -8.83 12.34 -1.95
N TYR A 16 -8.03 11.84 -1.01
CA TYR A 16 -8.10 10.45 -0.55
C TYR A 16 -9.41 10.13 0.15
N GLU A 17 -9.92 11.06 0.96
CA GLU A 17 -11.18 10.87 1.67
C GLU A 17 -12.40 10.86 0.76
N ARG A 18 -12.43 11.71 -0.30
CA ARG A 18 -13.64 11.96 -1.09
C ARG A 18 -13.60 11.42 -2.52
N HIS A 19 -12.42 11.22 -3.09
CA HIS A 19 -12.29 10.98 -4.54
C HIS A 19 -11.50 9.73 -4.92
N VAL A 20 -10.45 9.35 -4.17
CA VAL A 20 -9.54 8.27 -4.58
C VAL A 20 -10.27 6.94 -4.73
N ASP A 21 -11.28 6.66 -3.92
CA ASP A 21 -11.99 5.38 -3.94
C ASP A 21 -12.75 5.13 -5.26
N SER A 22 -13.25 6.18 -5.90
CA SER A 22 -14.00 6.10 -7.14
C SER A 22 -13.23 6.60 -8.36
N GLN A 23 -12.32 7.57 -8.19
CA GLN A 23 -11.68 8.26 -9.31
C GLN A 23 -10.25 7.78 -9.59
N SER A 24 -9.58 7.15 -8.62
CA SER A 24 -8.28 6.53 -8.87
C SER A 24 -8.44 5.14 -9.46
N GLY A 25 -8.55 5.05 -10.77
CA GLY A 25 -8.76 3.77 -11.46
C GLY A 25 -7.65 2.75 -11.21
N HIS A 26 -6.40 3.19 -10.97
CA HIS A 26 -5.31 2.28 -10.58
C HIS A 26 -5.55 1.64 -9.21
N ASN A 27 -6.15 2.37 -8.27
CA ASN A 27 -6.53 1.81 -6.97
C ASN A 27 -7.82 1.00 -7.11
N ALA A 28 -8.90 1.60 -7.64
CA ALA A 28 -10.24 1.02 -7.67
C ALA A 28 -10.35 -0.24 -8.55
N TYR A 29 -9.70 -0.25 -9.71
CA TYR A 29 -9.89 -1.30 -10.73
C TYR A 29 -8.67 -2.21 -10.91
N TYR A 30 -7.56 -1.94 -10.25
CA TYR A 30 -6.34 -2.69 -10.49
C TYR A 30 -5.68 -3.18 -9.19
N GLU A 31 -5.15 -2.30 -8.33
CA GLU A 31 -4.42 -2.70 -7.12
C GLU A 31 -5.36 -3.34 -6.08
N ARG A 32 -6.41 -2.65 -5.67
CA ARG A 32 -7.33 -3.11 -4.62
C ARG A 32 -8.00 -4.45 -4.93
N PRO A 33 -8.56 -4.67 -6.14
CA PRO A 33 -9.11 -5.98 -6.49
C PRO A 33 -8.08 -7.12 -6.45
N ALA A 34 -6.80 -6.83 -6.75
CA ALA A 34 -5.74 -7.82 -6.69
C ALA A 34 -5.33 -8.11 -5.25
N MET A 35 -5.16 -7.08 -4.42
CA MET A 35 -4.88 -7.23 -2.99
C MET A 35 -5.98 -8.02 -2.28
N LEU A 36 -7.26 -7.71 -2.55
CA LEU A 36 -8.40 -8.41 -1.93
C LEU A 36 -8.42 -9.92 -2.23
N LYS A 37 -7.85 -10.37 -3.35
CA LYS A 37 -7.72 -11.81 -3.68
C LYS A 37 -6.61 -12.51 -2.90
N VAL A 38 -5.60 -11.75 -2.43
CA VAL A 38 -4.48 -12.28 -1.64
C VAL A 38 -4.79 -12.26 -0.15
N LEU A 39 -5.63 -11.31 0.28
CA LEU A 39 -6.09 -11.17 1.65
C LEU A 39 -7.03 -12.32 2.05
N PRO A 40 -7.06 -12.73 3.33
CA PRO A 40 -8.07 -13.66 3.83
C PRO A 40 -9.49 -13.13 3.56
N ALA A 41 -10.39 -14.00 3.12
CA ALA A 41 -11.78 -13.62 2.87
C ALA A 41 -12.55 -13.36 4.18
N ASP A 42 -12.25 -14.16 5.22
CA ASP A 42 -12.75 -14.05 6.58
C ASP A 42 -11.60 -13.66 7.50
N MET A 43 -11.79 -12.61 8.28
CA MET A 43 -10.80 -12.11 9.25
C MET A 43 -11.38 -12.07 10.66
N GLU A 44 -12.46 -12.82 10.91
CA GLU A 44 -13.09 -12.86 12.21
C GLU A 44 -12.06 -13.23 13.30
N GLN A 45 -12.02 -12.45 14.37
CA GLN A 45 -11.05 -12.55 15.49
C GLN A 45 -9.58 -12.26 15.15
N MET A 46 -9.21 -12.00 13.90
CA MET A 46 -7.85 -11.60 13.58
C MET A 46 -7.53 -10.20 14.12
N THR A 47 -6.32 -10.02 14.64
CA THR A 47 -5.74 -8.70 14.92
C THR A 47 -4.92 -8.26 13.71
N VAL A 48 -5.29 -7.13 13.12
CA VAL A 48 -4.69 -6.63 11.86
C VAL A 48 -4.06 -5.27 12.07
N LEU A 49 -2.83 -5.11 11.59
CA LEU A 49 -2.17 -3.81 11.46
C LEU A 49 -2.28 -3.34 10.00
N ASP A 50 -2.93 -2.20 9.78
CA ASP A 50 -2.93 -1.47 8.52
C ASP A 50 -1.81 -0.41 8.56
N ALA A 51 -0.68 -0.74 7.94
CA ALA A 51 0.56 0.05 8.01
C ALA A 51 0.70 0.98 6.80
N GLY A 52 0.37 2.25 6.98
CA GLY A 52 0.18 3.25 5.93
C GLY A 52 -1.26 3.26 5.45
N CYS A 53 -2.20 3.47 6.38
CA CYS A 53 -3.63 3.31 6.14
C CYS A 53 -4.25 4.39 5.26
N ALA A 54 -3.56 5.52 5.03
CA ALA A 54 -4.10 6.69 4.36
C ALA A 54 -5.50 7.06 4.92
N ALA A 55 -6.49 7.35 4.06
CA ALA A 55 -7.86 7.65 4.48
C ALA A 55 -8.71 6.42 4.87
N GLY A 56 -8.08 5.25 5.13
CA GLY A 56 -8.72 4.11 5.79
C GLY A 56 -9.55 3.19 4.93
N TRP A 57 -9.36 3.16 3.60
CA TRP A 57 -10.12 2.25 2.75
C TRP A 57 -9.87 0.77 3.10
N TYR A 58 -8.62 0.35 3.27
CA TYR A 58 -8.30 -1.02 3.70
C TYR A 58 -8.73 -1.29 5.13
N THR A 59 -8.55 -0.33 6.03
CA THR A 59 -9.02 -0.41 7.42
C THR A 59 -10.51 -0.78 7.47
N GLU A 60 -11.35 -0.09 6.69
CA GLU A 60 -12.79 -0.37 6.56
C GLU A 60 -13.04 -1.78 6.00
N GLN A 61 -12.27 -2.19 4.98
CA GLN A 61 -12.40 -3.55 4.41
C GLN A 61 -12.06 -4.66 5.42
N PHE A 62 -11.11 -4.43 6.32
CA PHE A 62 -10.76 -5.38 7.38
C PHE A 62 -11.84 -5.45 8.47
N ILE A 63 -12.39 -4.29 8.87
CA ILE A 63 -13.52 -4.22 9.80
C ILE A 63 -14.73 -5.00 9.26
N ILE A 64 -15.12 -4.77 8.01
CA ILE A 64 -16.22 -5.47 7.36
C ILE A 64 -16.01 -6.99 7.37
N ARG A 65 -14.76 -7.48 7.36
CA ARG A 65 -14.40 -8.90 7.45
C ARG A 65 -14.27 -9.43 8.87
N GLY A 66 -14.60 -8.63 9.88
CA GLY A 66 -14.61 -9.02 11.30
C GLY A 66 -13.29 -8.88 12.03
N ALA A 67 -12.28 -8.22 11.46
CA ALA A 67 -10.99 -8.01 12.12
C ALA A 67 -11.07 -6.95 13.23
N ARG A 68 -10.19 -7.10 14.22
CA ARG A 68 -9.80 -6.03 15.16
C ARG A 68 -8.63 -5.28 14.54
N VAL A 69 -8.87 -4.03 14.13
CA VAL A 69 -7.93 -3.28 13.32
C VAL A 69 -7.22 -2.19 14.14
N THR A 70 -5.90 -2.14 14.01
CA THR A 70 -5.07 -0.97 14.32
C THR A 70 -4.56 -0.41 13.01
N ALA A 71 -4.79 0.87 12.77
CA ALA A 71 -4.40 1.55 11.55
C ALA A 71 -3.43 2.69 11.86
N VAL A 72 -2.35 2.77 11.13
CA VAL A 72 -1.33 3.81 11.35
C VAL A 72 -0.93 4.46 10.02
N ASP A 73 -0.68 5.76 10.07
CA ASP A 73 -0.13 6.51 8.95
C ASP A 73 0.84 7.58 9.46
N LEU A 74 1.80 7.97 8.62
CA LEU A 74 2.76 9.01 8.94
C LEU A 74 2.12 10.41 8.90
N SER A 75 1.10 10.62 8.04
CA SER A 75 0.39 11.89 7.85
C SER A 75 -0.72 12.06 8.89
N PRO A 76 -0.66 13.09 9.75
CA PRO A 76 -1.76 13.39 10.67
C PRO A 76 -3.09 13.66 9.97
N ALA A 77 -3.08 14.28 8.79
CA ALA A 77 -4.30 14.56 8.04
C ALA A 77 -4.95 13.28 7.49
N MET A 78 -4.15 12.29 7.07
CA MET A 78 -4.65 10.96 6.69
C MET A 78 -5.25 10.23 7.89
N VAL A 79 -4.58 10.26 9.04
CA VAL A 79 -5.10 9.69 10.30
C VAL A 79 -6.47 10.25 10.64
N GLU A 80 -6.67 11.56 10.56
CA GLU A 80 -7.95 12.19 10.84
C GLU A 80 -9.02 11.81 9.78
N ALA A 81 -8.65 11.68 8.51
CA ALA A 81 -9.55 11.18 7.46
C ALA A 81 -9.95 9.72 7.71
N CYS A 82 -9.00 8.86 8.10
CA CYS A 82 -9.26 7.47 8.47
C CYS A 82 -10.21 7.39 9.68
N LYS A 83 -9.98 8.17 10.75
CA LYS A 83 -10.86 8.23 11.91
C LYS A 83 -12.28 8.65 11.54
N ARG A 84 -12.45 9.61 10.64
CA ARG A 84 -13.81 9.99 10.18
C ARG A 84 -14.50 8.86 9.43
N ARG A 85 -13.75 8.07 8.66
CA ARG A 85 -14.30 6.92 7.91
C ARG A 85 -14.73 5.78 8.82
N VAL A 86 -13.87 5.37 9.75
CA VAL A 86 -14.09 4.14 10.53
C VAL A 86 -14.65 4.38 11.92
N GLY A 87 -14.74 5.63 12.38
CA GLY A 87 -15.25 5.98 13.70
C GLY A 87 -14.47 5.29 14.84
N ASN A 88 -15.19 4.59 15.69
CA ASN A 88 -14.64 3.87 16.85
C ASN A 88 -14.39 2.37 16.56
N GLU A 89 -14.53 1.92 15.32
CA GLU A 89 -14.42 0.50 14.97
C GLU A 89 -12.97 0.05 14.79
N ALA A 90 -12.01 0.99 14.76
CA ALA A 90 -10.58 0.72 14.74
C ALA A 90 -9.80 1.68 15.64
N THR A 91 -8.62 1.26 16.09
CA THR A 91 -7.64 2.16 16.72
C THR A 91 -6.82 2.82 15.63
N VAL A 92 -6.87 4.17 15.53
CA VAL A 92 -6.19 4.92 14.46
C VAL A 92 -5.32 6.02 15.06
N PHE A 93 -4.03 6.05 14.72
CA PHE A 93 -3.11 7.09 15.19
C PHE A 93 -1.91 7.30 14.26
N ALA A 94 -1.25 8.47 14.40
CA ALA A 94 -0.05 8.77 13.65
C ALA A 94 1.16 7.97 14.15
N CYS A 95 1.84 7.27 13.24
CA CYS A 95 3.01 6.46 13.58
C CYS A 95 3.96 6.37 12.39
N ASP A 96 5.25 6.51 12.66
CA ASP A 96 6.30 6.26 11.69
C ASP A 96 6.72 4.80 11.73
N ILE A 97 6.39 4.04 10.69
CA ILE A 97 6.71 2.62 10.60
C ILE A 97 8.20 2.32 10.35
N THR A 98 9.04 3.34 10.25
CA THR A 98 10.50 3.21 10.16
C THR A 98 11.20 3.25 11.52
N GLU A 99 10.46 3.56 12.57
CA GLU A 99 10.91 3.61 13.97
C GLU A 99 10.40 2.39 14.76
N ASP A 100 10.76 2.30 16.03
CA ASP A 100 10.24 1.26 16.91
C ASP A 100 8.71 1.42 17.07
N LEU A 101 7.97 0.36 16.77
CA LEU A 101 6.52 0.38 16.83
C LEU A 101 6.01 0.26 18.27
N PRO A 102 5.00 1.06 18.67
CA PRO A 102 4.47 1.08 20.04
C PRO A 102 3.53 -0.12 20.31
N PHE A 103 3.93 -1.31 19.90
CA PHE A 103 3.18 -2.56 20.09
C PHE A 103 4.03 -3.60 20.77
N GLU A 104 3.38 -4.47 21.53
CA GLU A 104 4.01 -5.65 22.12
C GLU A 104 4.46 -6.63 21.02
N ASP A 105 5.38 -7.51 21.36
CA ASP A 105 5.77 -8.62 20.49
C ASP A 105 4.54 -9.50 20.19
N GLU A 106 4.46 -10.03 18.98
CA GLU A 106 3.42 -10.99 18.59
C GLU A 106 1.98 -10.47 18.78
N ALA A 107 1.75 -9.17 18.56
CA ALA A 107 0.44 -8.55 18.72
C ALA A 107 -0.53 -8.83 17.56
N PHE A 108 -0.03 -9.05 16.34
CA PHE A 108 -0.84 -9.11 15.13
C PHE A 108 -0.81 -10.46 14.41
N ASP A 109 -1.95 -10.88 13.89
CA ASP A 109 -2.08 -12.05 13.00
C ASP A 109 -1.72 -11.69 11.57
N LEU A 110 -1.97 -10.44 11.16
CA LEU A 110 -1.76 -9.94 9.82
C LEU A 110 -1.27 -8.49 9.85
N ILE A 111 -0.26 -8.19 9.04
CA ILE A 111 0.13 -6.81 8.68
C ILE A 111 -0.15 -6.62 7.19
N VAL A 112 -0.84 -5.53 6.86
CA VAL A 112 -1.05 -5.09 5.48
C VAL A 112 -0.40 -3.73 5.27
N SER A 113 0.32 -3.56 4.15
CA SER A 113 0.92 -2.28 3.78
C SER A 113 0.74 -2.05 2.28
N SER A 114 -0.32 -1.32 1.93
CA SER A 114 -0.65 -1.05 0.53
C SER A 114 -0.01 0.23 0.04
N LEU A 115 0.83 0.13 -1.00
CA LEU A 115 1.46 1.25 -1.70
C LEU A 115 2.17 2.25 -0.76
N THR A 116 2.82 1.74 0.29
CA THR A 116 3.46 2.55 1.34
C THR A 116 4.97 2.37 1.38
N LEU A 117 5.48 1.13 1.29
CA LEU A 117 6.89 0.83 1.54
C LEU A 117 7.86 1.50 0.54
N HIS A 118 7.40 1.87 -0.65
CA HIS A 118 8.26 2.57 -1.62
C HIS A 118 8.61 4.01 -1.21
N TYR A 119 7.98 4.57 -0.16
CA TYR A 119 8.39 5.85 0.45
C TYR A 119 9.58 5.70 1.40
N ILE A 120 9.95 4.47 1.75
CA ILE A 120 11.01 4.15 2.71
C ILE A 120 12.27 3.74 1.97
N GLU A 121 13.39 4.37 2.31
CA GLU A 121 14.69 4.08 1.68
C GLU A 121 15.25 2.71 2.12
N ASP A 122 15.39 2.49 3.43
CA ASP A 122 15.83 1.22 4.00
C ASP A 122 14.66 0.51 4.69
N TRP A 123 14.29 -0.67 4.18
CA TRP A 123 13.19 -1.46 4.74
C TRP A 123 13.60 -2.31 5.94
N THR A 124 14.90 -2.42 6.22
CA THR A 124 15.42 -3.30 7.28
C THR A 124 14.85 -2.99 8.65
N PRO A 125 14.82 -1.74 9.13
CA PRO A 125 14.20 -1.41 10.42
C PRO A 125 12.71 -1.75 10.46
N THR A 126 11.98 -1.35 9.41
CA THR A 126 10.53 -1.60 9.29
C THR A 126 10.21 -3.11 9.30
N PHE A 127 10.98 -3.91 8.55
CA PHE A 127 10.73 -5.36 8.48
C PHE A 127 11.13 -6.09 9.76
N ARG A 128 12.15 -5.60 10.47
CA ARG A 128 12.48 -6.08 11.81
C ARG A 128 11.31 -5.87 12.77
N GLU A 129 10.72 -4.67 12.79
CA GLU A 129 9.58 -4.37 13.63
C GLU A 129 8.33 -5.15 13.21
N PHE A 130 8.04 -5.25 11.91
CA PHE A 130 6.94 -6.08 11.42
C PHE A 130 7.10 -7.54 11.84
N GLN A 131 8.33 -8.07 11.75
CA GLN A 131 8.62 -9.43 12.21
C GLN A 131 8.44 -9.58 13.73
N ARG A 132 8.84 -8.57 14.53
CA ARG A 132 8.67 -8.58 15.98
C ARG A 132 7.20 -8.59 16.39
N VAL A 133 6.39 -7.69 15.82
CA VAL A 133 4.98 -7.53 16.22
C VAL A 133 4.02 -8.55 15.60
N LEU A 134 4.43 -9.28 14.56
CA LEU A 134 3.67 -10.41 14.02
C LEU A 134 3.76 -11.62 14.93
N LYS A 135 2.65 -12.34 15.11
CA LYS A 135 2.61 -13.65 15.76
C LYS A 135 3.38 -14.69 14.94
N PRO A 136 3.89 -15.76 15.57
CA PRO A 136 4.40 -16.92 14.83
C PRO A 136 3.34 -17.43 13.83
N GLY A 137 3.73 -17.62 12.58
CA GLY A 137 2.82 -17.98 11.49
C GLY A 137 1.94 -16.84 10.95
N GLY A 138 2.03 -15.65 11.55
CA GLY A 138 1.35 -14.44 11.05
C GLY A 138 1.87 -14.00 9.68
N SER A 139 1.06 -13.25 8.95
CA SER A 139 1.34 -12.87 7.56
C SER A 139 1.64 -11.38 7.40
N LEU A 140 2.59 -11.05 6.53
CA LEU A 140 2.81 -9.73 5.97
C LEU A 140 2.35 -9.74 4.50
N ILE A 141 1.44 -8.84 4.15
CA ILE A 141 0.99 -8.64 2.76
C ILE A 141 1.20 -7.18 2.40
N PHE A 142 1.95 -6.92 1.34
CA PHE A 142 2.19 -5.55 0.90
C PHE A 142 2.15 -5.41 -0.60
N SER A 143 1.82 -4.20 -1.06
CA SER A 143 1.95 -3.79 -2.46
C SER A 143 2.91 -2.61 -2.61
N VAL A 144 3.63 -2.58 -3.71
CA VAL A 144 4.55 -1.49 -4.09
C VAL A 144 4.50 -1.25 -5.59
N HIS A 145 5.06 -0.13 -6.04
CA HIS A 145 5.34 0.08 -7.46
C HIS A 145 6.18 -1.05 -8.02
N HIS A 146 5.87 -1.48 -9.23
CA HIS A 146 6.65 -2.51 -9.89
C HIS A 146 7.93 -1.90 -10.49
N PRO A 147 9.13 -2.46 -10.22
CA PRO A 147 10.40 -1.90 -10.73
C PRO A 147 10.47 -1.72 -12.24
N PHE A 148 9.83 -2.61 -12.98
CA PHE A 148 9.72 -2.50 -14.44
C PHE A 148 8.96 -1.25 -14.87
N MET A 149 7.83 -0.96 -14.18
CA MET A 149 7.03 0.23 -14.46
C MET A 149 7.82 1.50 -14.16
N ASP A 150 8.50 1.56 -13.03
CA ASP A 150 9.27 2.73 -12.63
C ASP A 150 10.38 3.05 -13.65
N VAL A 151 11.13 2.02 -14.08
CA VAL A 151 12.18 2.19 -15.10
C VAL A 151 11.60 2.70 -16.42
N LYS A 152 10.48 2.12 -16.86
CA LYS A 152 9.85 2.47 -18.13
C LYS A 152 9.18 3.84 -18.10
N HIS A 153 8.47 4.16 -17.01
CA HIS A 153 7.70 5.41 -16.87
C HIS A 153 8.62 6.63 -16.75
N PHE A 154 9.73 6.48 -16.00
CA PHE A 154 10.69 7.55 -15.78
C PHE A 154 11.88 7.54 -16.74
N ASP A 155 11.83 6.71 -17.80
CA ASP A 155 12.89 6.57 -18.84
C ASP A 155 14.28 6.38 -18.20
N ARG A 156 14.39 5.41 -17.27
CA ARG A 156 15.66 5.08 -16.61
C ARG A 156 16.42 4.01 -17.38
N THR A 157 17.73 4.17 -17.47
CA THR A 157 18.60 3.24 -18.18
C THR A 157 19.22 2.19 -17.27
N ASP A 158 19.46 2.53 -15.99
CA ASP A 158 20.00 1.60 -15.01
C ASP A 158 18.87 0.98 -14.16
N TYR A 159 18.50 -0.25 -14.50
CA TYR A 159 17.51 -1.01 -13.75
C TYR A 159 17.92 -1.29 -12.28
N PHE A 160 19.23 -1.47 -12.05
CA PHE A 160 19.73 -1.90 -10.73
C PHE A 160 19.91 -0.77 -9.73
N ALA A 161 19.84 0.48 -10.17
CA ALA A 161 19.99 1.61 -9.26
C ALA A 161 18.79 1.74 -8.30
N ARG A 162 19.07 2.01 -7.02
CA ARG A 162 18.08 2.57 -6.09
C ARG A 162 18.10 4.08 -6.27
N GLU A 163 17.00 4.66 -6.66
CA GLU A 163 16.88 6.10 -6.93
C GLU A 163 15.63 6.68 -6.30
N LEU A 164 15.75 7.95 -5.93
CA LEU A 164 14.62 8.77 -5.54
C LEU A 164 13.97 9.35 -6.80
N LEU A 165 12.70 9.02 -7.03
CA LEU A 165 11.89 9.54 -8.12
C LEU A 165 10.91 10.57 -7.58
N THR A 166 10.54 11.51 -8.45
CA THR A 166 9.54 12.54 -8.14
C THR A 166 8.54 12.61 -9.27
N GLU A 167 7.26 12.63 -8.93
CA GLU A 167 6.14 12.77 -9.85
C GLU A 167 5.18 13.84 -9.34
N VAL A 168 4.54 14.57 -10.26
CA VAL A 168 3.49 15.53 -9.89
C VAL A 168 2.13 14.88 -10.12
N TRP A 169 1.39 14.71 -9.05
CA TRP A 169 0.03 14.21 -9.09
C TRP A 169 -0.96 15.38 -9.15
N ASN A 170 -1.72 15.46 -10.22
CA ASN A 170 -2.78 16.44 -10.35
C ASN A 170 -4.07 15.85 -9.79
N LYS A 171 -4.54 16.39 -8.68
CA LYS A 171 -5.74 15.94 -7.97
C LYS A 171 -6.82 17.04 -8.01
N GLN A 172 -8.05 16.64 -7.71
CA GLN A 172 -9.21 17.53 -7.87
C GLN A 172 -9.23 18.65 -6.83
N GLU A 173 -8.87 18.37 -5.58
CA GLU A 173 -8.91 19.34 -4.48
C GLU A 173 -7.56 19.97 -4.21
N SER A 174 -6.53 19.15 -4.05
CA SER A 174 -5.17 19.62 -3.72
C SER A 174 -4.46 20.25 -4.92
N GLY A 175 -4.97 20.02 -6.15
CA GLY A 175 -4.27 20.44 -7.37
C GLY A 175 -2.98 19.63 -7.60
N PRO A 176 -1.91 20.27 -8.10
CA PRO A 176 -0.63 19.60 -8.31
C PRO A 176 0.11 19.39 -6.99
N VAL A 177 0.42 18.14 -6.66
CA VAL A 177 1.23 17.76 -5.50
C VAL A 177 2.42 16.94 -5.96
N GLU A 178 3.62 17.38 -5.55
CA GLU A 178 4.85 16.65 -5.78
C GLU A 178 4.93 15.47 -4.82
N VAL A 179 5.02 14.24 -5.36
CA VAL A 179 5.17 13.01 -4.60
C VAL A 179 6.52 12.38 -4.94
N THR A 180 7.26 12.02 -3.91
CA THR A 180 8.62 11.50 -4.05
C THR A 180 8.72 10.13 -3.42
N PHE A 181 9.28 9.15 -4.14
CA PHE A 181 9.39 7.76 -3.68
C PHE A 181 10.66 7.10 -4.22
N TYR A 182 11.07 5.99 -3.61
CA TYR A 182 12.22 5.21 -4.04
C TYR A 182 11.81 4.12 -5.02
N ARG A 183 12.45 4.09 -6.19
CA ARG A 183 12.49 2.87 -7.00
C ARG A 183 13.67 1.99 -6.59
N ARG A 184 13.53 0.71 -6.77
CA ARG A 184 14.55 -0.31 -6.48
C ARG A 184 14.36 -1.54 -7.38
N PRO A 185 15.41 -2.32 -7.69
CA PRO A 185 15.26 -3.53 -8.47
C PRO A 185 14.47 -4.60 -7.70
N ILE A 186 13.80 -5.50 -8.41
CA ILE A 186 13.00 -6.58 -7.81
C ILE A 186 13.82 -7.47 -6.86
N GLN A 187 15.09 -7.70 -7.18
CA GLN A 187 15.98 -8.47 -6.32
C GLN A 187 16.12 -7.87 -4.93
N GLU A 188 16.11 -6.53 -4.79
CA GLU A 188 16.19 -5.86 -3.50
C GLU A 188 14.91 -6.07 -2.69
N ILE A 189 13.74 -5.95 -3.33
CA ILE A 189 12.44 -6.22 -2.72
C ILE A 189 12.39 -7.65 -2.17
N ILE A 190 12.74 -8.62 -3.02
CA ILE A 190 12.67 -10.04 -2.67
C ILE A 190 13.70 -10.40 -1.60
N ASN A 191 14.95 -9.94 -1.73
CA ASN A 191 16.02 -10.28 -0.81
C ASN A 191 15.78 -9.71 0.60
N VAL A 192 15.36 -8.44 0.72
CA VAL A 192 15.04 -7.87 2.02
C VAL A 192 13.83 -8.55 2.66
N THR A 193 12.82 -8.88 1.88
CA THR A 193 11.66 -9.62 2.38
C THR A 193 12.05 -11.01 2.88
N SER A 194 12.81 -11.77 2.09
CA SER A 194 13.21 -13.14 2.44
C SER A 194 14.23 -13.21 3.58
N SER A 195 14.88 -12.10 3.93
CA SER A 195 15.76 -12.04 5.11
C SER A 195 14.98 -12.06 6.44
N TRP A 196 13.70 -11.69 6.43
CA TRP A 196 12.86 -11.59 7.62
C TRP A 196 11.64 -12.52 7.60
N PHE A 197 11.16 -12.88 6.41
CA PHE A 197 9.93 -13.62 6.20
C PHE A 197 10.11 -14.72 5.17
N ARG A 198 9.32 -15.78 5.25
CA ARG A 198 9.21 -16.77 4.20
C ARG A 198 8.19 -16.28 3.16
N ILE A 199 8.63 -15.92 1.96
CA ILE A 199 7.75 -15.52 0.88
C ILE A 199 6.86 -16.71 0.50
N GLU A 200 5.55 -16.50 0.51
CA GLU A 200 4.55 -17.48 0.12
C GLU A 200 4.08 -17.27 -1.32
N GLN A 201 3.86 -16.00 -1.68
CA GLN A 201 3.31 -15.64 -2.99
C GLN A 201 3.85 -14.29 -3.47
N ILE A 202 4.10 -14.20 -4.76
CA ILE A 202 4.35 -12.94 -5.49
C ILE A 202 3.27 -12.83 -6.56
N VAL A 203 2.64 -11.65 -6.66
CA VAL A 203 1.59 -11.36 -7.65
C VAL A 203 1.95 -10.11 -8.42
N GLU A 204 2.00 -10.24 -9.73
CA GLU A 204 1.99 -9.14 -10.68
C GLU A 204 0.54 -9.02 -11.20
N PRO A 205 -0.25 -8.08 -10.69
CA PRO A 205 -1.66 -8.03 -11.00
C PRO A 205 -1.93 -7.71 -12.47
N GLN A 206 -3.04 -8.23 -12.97
CA GLN A 206 -3.63 -7.82 -14.24
C GLN A 206 -5.06 -7.30 -14.01
N PRO A 207 -5.55 -6.33 -14.79
CA PRO A 207 -6.93 -5.87 -14.70
C PRO A 207 -7.94 -7.01 -14.90
N ASN A 208 -9.04 -6.95 -14.16
CA ASN A 208 -10.13 -7.89 -14.36
C ASN A 208 -10.86 -7.57 -15.69
N LEU A 209 -11.09 -8.59 -16.51
CA LEU A 209 -11.81 -8.46 -17.81
C LEU A 209 -13.21 -7.87 -17.62
N ALA A 210 -13.87 -8.14 -16.50
CA ALA A 210 -15.19 -7.57 -16.19
C ALA A 210 -15.21 -6.03 -16.15
N HIS A 211 -14.07 -5.37 -15.97
CA HIS A 211 -14.02 -3.91 -16.01
C HIS A 211 -14.22 -3.33 -17.40
N LYS A 212 -14.04 -4.12 -18.49
CA LYS A 212 -14.31 -3.65 -19.85
C LYS A 212 -15.77 -3.25 -20.07
N ASP A 213 -16.67 -3.90 -19.36
CA ASP A 213 -18.11 -3.68 -19.48
C ASP A 213 -18.66 -2.74 -18.37
N ASN A 214 -17.77 -2.22 -17.50
CA ASN A 214 -18.15 -1.31 -16.42
C ASN A 214 -18.13 0.15 -16.91
N PRO A 215 -19.29 0.84 -16.99
CA PRO A 215 -19.34 2.23 -17.44
C PRO A 215 -18.53 3.20 -16.57
N GLU A 216 -18.42 2.94 -15.25
CA GLU A 216 -17.67 3.77 -14.33
C GLU A 216 -16.14 3.65 -14.55
N ALA A 217 -15.70 2.52 -15.10
CA ALA A 217 -14.29 2.28 -15.44
C ALA A 217 -13.94 2.71 -16.89
N ALA A 218 -14.88 3.14 -17.70
CA ALA A 218 -14.71 3.29 -19.16
C ALA A 218 -13.52 4.18 -19.55
N GLU A 219 -13.33 5.32 -18.91
CA GLU A 219 -12.20 6.21 -19.18
C GLU A 219 -10.86 5.56 -18.81
N TRP A 220 -10.79 4.91 -17.65
CA TRP A 220 -9.59 4.21 -17.20
C TRP A 220 -9.30 3.00 -18.11
N VAL A 221 -10.33 2.25 -18.51
CA VAL A 221 -10.20 1.12 -19.44
C VAL A 221 -9.63 1.58 -20.77
N ALA A 222 -10.18 2.62 -21.37
CA ALA A 222 -9.72 3.14 -22.64
C ALA A 222 -8.24 3.58 -22.61
N LYS A 223 -7.78 4.09 -21.47
CA LYS A 223 -6.42 4.63 -21.33
C LYS A 223 -5.39 3.59 -20.89
N TRP A 224 -5.77 2.66 -20.01
CA TRP A 224 -4.80 1.88 -19.26
C TRP A 224 -4.94 0.36 -19.41
N PHE A 225 -6.13 -0.15 -19.74
CA PHE A 225 -6.45 -1.58 -19.65
C PHE A 225 -5.47 -2.45 -20.45
N ASP A 226 -5.32 -2.20 -21.74
CA ASP A 226 -4.49 -3.04 -22.61
C ASP A 226 -3.00 -2.95 -22.24
N ARG A 227 -2.54 -1.78 -21.80
CA ARG A 227 -1.19 -1.61 -21.27
C ARG A 227 -0.96 -2.46 -20.01
N LEU A 228 -1.91 -2.43 -19.07
CA LEU A 228 -1.79 -3.14 -17.79
C LEU A 228 -2.01 -4.65 -17.92
N MET A 229 -2.65 -5.10 -18.99
CA MET A 229 -2.72 -6.53 -19.35
C MET A 229 -1.37 -7.10 -19.79
N THR A 230 -0.45 -6.25 -20.23
CA THR A 230 0.84 -6.67 -20.82
C THR A 230 2.07 -6.17 -20.07
N ASN A 231 1.91 -5.18 -19.18
CA ASN A 231 3.01 -4.60 -18.43
C ASN A 231 2.60 -4.44 -16.95
N PRO A 232 3.35 -5.02 -16.01
CA PRO A 232 3.04 -4.89 -14.59
C PRO A 232 3.25 -3.46 -14.10
N HIS A 233 2.34 -2.97 -13.26
CA HIS A 233 2.41 -1.64 -12.66
C HIS A 233 2.67 -1.70 -11.15
N PHE A 234 2.13 -2.70 -10.48
CA PHE A 234 2.33 -2.98 -9.06
C PHE A 234 2.86 -4.40 -8.86
N LEU A 235 3.51 -4.59 -7.73
CA LEU A 235 3.95 -5.87 -7.21
C LEU A 235 3.30 -6.10 -5.86
N ILE A 236 2.70 -7.26 -5.66
CA ILE A 236 2.14 -7.68 -4.38
C ILE A 236 2.96 -8.85 -3.86
N VAL A 237 3.32 -8.81 -2.60
CA VAL A 237 4.07 -9.88 -1.93
C VAL A 237 3.29 -10.32 -0.70
N LYS A 238 3.09 -11.63 -0.55
CA LYS A 238 2.62 -12.28 0.66
C LYS A 238 3.75 -13.10 1.25
N ALA A 239 4.01 -12.88 2.53
CA ALA A 239 5.07 -13.56 3.25
C ALA A 239 4.63 -13.86 4.68
N ASN A 240 5.21 -14.89 5.29
CA ASN A 240 4.83 -15.36 6.63
C ASN A 240 6.02 -15.28 7.59
N LYS A 241 5.75 -14.93 8.85
CA LYS A 241 6.70 -15.10 9.95
C LYS A 241 6.86 -16.60 10.23
N SER A 242 8.12 -17.05 10.22
CA SER A 242 8.49 -18.44 10.54
C SER A 242 8.36 -18.75 12.02
#